data_a9e05e73a255d1d2e31901aa819e5532
#
_entry.id   a9e05e73a255d1d2e31901aa819e5532
#
_cell.length_a   1.000
_cell.length_b   1.000
_cell.length_c   1.000
_cell.angle_alpha   90.00
_cell.angle_beta   90.00
_cell.angle_gamma   90.00
#
_symmetry.space_group_name_H-M   'P 1'
#
loop_
_entity.id
_entity.type
_entity.pdbx_description
1 polymer ?
#
loop_
_entity_poly.entity_id
_entity_poly.type
_entity_poly.pdbx_seq_one_letter_code
_entity_poly.pdbx_strand_id
1 'polypeptide(L)'
;MEFIDDKIWKPIHLLPGYECCIEYYVNDKGQVKSTKGQIERILKQRVNKNGYAQVNLTQRIGRKKTITVMVHKLVALAFLEQPLAMPGRTKGCSRISHVDLCKTNNAVDNLKWTKIEESIIEQNG
;
A
#
# COMPACT_ATOMS: atom_id res chain seq x y z
N MET A 1 2.62 -22.97 -24.08
CA MET A 1 3.22 -22.39 -23.12
C MET A 1 2.33 -21.84 -22.22
N GLU A 2 2.75 -21.53 -21.25
CA GLU A 2 1.99 -21.05 -20.42
C GLU A 2 2.14 -19.68 -20.31
N PHE A 3 1.13 -19.05 -19.94
CA PHE A 3 1.14 -17.70 -19.67
C PHE A 3 1.72 -17.50 -18.33
N ILE A 4 2.63 -16.61 -18.21
CA ILE A 4 3.24 -16.33 -16.95
C ILE A 4 2.88 -14.96 -16.55
N ASP A 5 2.34 -14.85 -15.36
CA ASP A 5 2.00 -13.55 -14.79
C ASP A 5 3.24 -13.04 -14.09
N ASP A 6 3.82 -11.96 -14.61
CA ASP A 6 5.02 -11.41 -14.01
C ASP A 6 4.76 -10.71 -12.69
N LYS A 7 3.51 -10.56 -12.32
CA LYS A 7 3.21 -9.86 -11.08
C LYS A 7 3.26 -10.81 -9.90
N ILE A 8 3.75 -10.31 -8.79
CA ILE A 8 3.81 -11.08 -7.56
C ILE A 8 2.70 -10.58 -6.67
N TRP A 9 1.79 -11.47 -6.30
CA TRP A 9 0.64 -11.11 -5.46
C TRP A 9 0.86 -11.59 -4.03
N LYS A 10 0.59 -10.72 -3.07
CA LYS A 10 0.68 -11.07 -1.66
C LYS A 10 -0.64 -10.82 -0.97
N PRO A 11 -1.06 -11.71 -0.04
CA PRO A 11 -2.34 -11.53 0.65
C PRO A 11 -2.29 -10.32 1.58
N ILE A 12 -3.31 -9.50 1.50
CA ILE A 12 -3.36 -8.30 2.34
C ILE A 12 -3.59 -8.67 3.80
N HIS A 13 -4.28 -9.77 4.08
CA HIS A 13 -4.56 -10.12 5.48
C HIS A 13 -3.30 -10.51 6.27
N LEU A 14 -2.18 -10.69 5.59
CA LEU A 14 -0.92 -10.96 6.30
C LEU A 14 -0.21 -9.66 6.69
N LEU A 15 -0.73 -8.51 6.28
CA LEU A 15 -0.10 -7.24 6.59
C LEU A 15 -0.61 -6.71 7.92
N PRO A 16 0.26 -6.10 8.72
CA PRO A 16 -0.16 -5.59 10.03
C PRO A 16 -1.26 -4.56 9.90
N GLY A 17 -2.32 -4.75 10.66
CA GLY A 17 -3.44 -3.84 10.64
C GLY A 17 -4.53 -4.21 9.68
N TYR A 18 -4.32 -5.22 8.82
CA TYR A 18 -5.28 -5.59 7.82
C TYR A 18 -5.71 -7.04 7.92
N GLU A 19 -5.59 -7.62 9.09
CA GLU A 19 -5.84 -9.05 9.29
C GLU A 19 -7.27 -9.46 8.98
N CYS A 20 -8.20 -8.51 9.04
CA CYS A 20 -9.60 -8.83 8.76
C CYS A 20 -9.98 -8.61 7.29
N CYS A 21 -9.02 -8.25 6.45
CA CYS A 21 -9.28 -8.00 5.04
C CYS A 21 -8.89 -9.24 4.24
N ILE A 22 -9.63 -10.32 4.45
CA ILE A 22 -9.36 -11.57 3.76
C ILE A 22 -9.91 -11.47 2.35
N GLU A 23 -9.49 -12.18 1.42
CA GLU A 23 -9.99 -12.18 0.05
C GLU A 23 -9.37 -11.08 -0.82
N TYR A 24 -8.33 -10.42 -0.32
CA TYR A 24 -7.69 -9.36 -1.09
C TYR A 24 -6.20 -9.61 -1.22
N TYR A 25 -5.65 -9.20 -2.35
CA TYR A 25 -4.22 -9.35 -2.63
C TYR A 25 -3.70 -8.08 -3.27
N VAL A 26 -2.44 -7.77 -3.01
CA VAL A 26 -1.78 -6.60 -3.61
C VAL A 26 -0.57 -7.11 -4.38
N ASN A 27 -0.26 -6.50 -5.51
CA ASN A 27 0.90 -6.90 -6.29
C ASN A 27 1.98 -5.82 -6.27
N ASP A 28 3.12 -6.15 -6.85
CA ASP A 28 4.28 -5.27 -6.84
C ASP A 28 4.16 -4.10 -7.82
N LYS A 29 3.08 -4.05 -8.60
CA LYS A 29 2.83 -2.93 -9.49
C LYS A 29 1.82 -1.96 -8.91
N GLY A 30 1.32 -2.24 -7.72
CA GLY A 30 0.35 -1.35 -7.09
C GLY A 30 -1.10 -1.65 -7.42
N GLN A 31 -1.39 -2.85 -7.87
CA GLN A 31 -2.77 -3.25 -8.11
C GLN A 31 -3.28 -4.07 -6.94
N VAL A 32 -4.56 -3.97 -6.68
CA VAL A 32 -5.22 -4.72 -5.62
C VAL A 32 -6.34 -5.51 -6.26
N LYS A 33 -6.44 -6.78 -5.91
CA LYS A 33 -7.51 -7.61 -6.44
C LYS A 33 -8.33 -8.24 -5.32
N SER A 34 -9.58 -8.55 -5.64
CA SER A 34 -10.47 -9.26 -4.74
C SER A 34 -10.71 -10.65 -5.30
N THR A 35 -10.62 -11.65 -4.42
CA THR A 35 -10.94 -13.01 -4.82
C THR A 35 -12.30 -13.44 -4.28
N LYS A 36 -13.13 -12.46 -3.89
CA LYS A 36 -14.43 -12.77 -3.37
C LYS A 36 -15.26 -13.43 -4.45
N GLY A 37 -15.89 -14.54 -4.10
CA GLY A 37 -16.68 -15.30 -5.06
C GLY A 37 -15.78 -16.13 -5.95
N GLN A 38 -16.24 -16.41 -7.15
CA GLN A 38 -15.51 -17.31 -8.03
C GLN A 38 -14.68 -16.58 -9.05
N ILE A 39 -14.79 -15.26 -9.13
CA ILE A 39 -14.08 -14.48 -10.13
C ILE A 39 -13.18 -13.47 -9.44
N GLU A 40 -11.91 -13.46 -9.83
CA GLU A 40 -10.99 -12.46 -9.29
C GLU A 40 -11.22 -11.18 -10.04
N ARG A 41 -11.17 -10.06 -9.34
CA ARG A 41 -11.36 -8.76 -9.95
C ARG A 41 -10.31 -7.79 -9.45
N ILE A 42 -9.75 -7.01 -10.38
CA ILE A 42 -8.86 -5.92 -10.01
C ILE A 42 -9.74 -4.79 -9.53
N LEU A 43 -9.47 -4.28 -8.34
CA LEU A 43 -10.29 -3.23 -7.78
C LEU A 43 -9.94 -1.89 -8.41
N LYS A 44 -10.98 -1.10 -8.62
CA LYS A 44 -10.80 0.23 -9.15
C LYS A 44 -10.26 1.13 -8.04
N GLN A 45 -9.25 1.91 -8.36
CA GLN A 45 -8.65 2.82 -7.39
C GLN A 45 -9.18 4.21 -7.62
N ARG A 46 -9.32 4.96 -6.54
CA ARG A 46 -9.74 6.34 -6.61
C ARG A 46 -8.62 7.22 -6.09
N VAL A 47 -8.53 8.43 -6.62
CA VAL A 47 -7.51 9.37 -6.17
C VAL A 47 -8.18 10.32 -5.20
N ASN A 48 -7.64 10.46 -3.99
CA ASN A 48 -8.24 11.34 -3.00
C ASN A 48 -7.82 12.79 -3.25
N LYS A 49 -8.30 13.70 -2.42
CA LYS A 49 -8.02 15.11 -2.63
C LYS A 49 -6.56 15.48 -2.49
N ASN A 50 -5.78 14.62 -1.87
CA ASN A 50 -4.35 14.85 -1.71
C ASN A 50 -3.53 14.19 -2.82
N GLY A 51 -4.19 13.55 -3.78
CA GLY A 51 -3.50 12.96 -4.92
C GLY A 51 -3.08 11.51 -4.74
N TYR A 52 -3.45 10.87 -3.65
CA TYR A 52 -3.05 9.48 -3.40
C TYR A 52 -4.13 8.51 -3.87
N ALA A 53 -3.69 7.39 -4.42
CA ALA A 53 -4.62 6.34 -4.85
C ALA A 53 -5.08 5.53 -3.65
N GLN A 54 -6.34 5.20 -3.60
CA GLN A 54 -6.90 4.43 -2.50
C GLN A 54 -7.94 3.44 -3.00
N VAL A 55 -8.16 2.39 -2.21
CA VAL A 55 -9.17 1.36 -2.49
C VAL A 55 -9.99 1.14 -1.25
N ASN A 56 -11.20 0.60 -1.43
CA ASN A 56 -12.06 0.24 -0.32
C ASN A 56 -11.99 -1.26 -0.14
N LEU A 57 -11.74 -1.69 1.09
CA LEU A 57 -11.69 -3.10 1.43
C LEU A 57 -12.75 -3.37 2.48
N THR A 58 -13.35 -4.57 2.44
CA THR A 58 -14.36 -4.95 3.41
C THR A 58 -13.74 -5.93 4.39
N GLN A 59 -13.80 -5.59 5.67
CA GLN A 59 -13.36 -6.49 6.72
C GLN A 59 -14.46 -7.51 6.95
N ARG A 60 -14.10 -8.77 7.00
CA ARG A 60 -15.09 -9.83 7.12
C ARG A 60 -15.04 -10.60 8.41
N ILE A 61 -14.02 -10.38 9.21
CA ILE A 61 -13.91 -11.04 10.50
C ILE A 61 -14.43 -10.09 11.53
N GLY A 62 -15.37 -10.54 12.33
CA GLY A 62 -16.03 -9.69 13.29
C GLY A 62 -17.13 -8.91 12.60
N ARG A 63 -17.32 -7.65 12.98
CA ARG A 63 -18.36 -6.83 12.39
C ARG A 63 -17.94 -6.45 10.96
N LYS A 64 -18.81 -6.67 10.01
CA LYS A 64 -18.53 -6.32 8.64
C LYS A 64 -18.38 -4.82 8.53
N LYS A 65 -17.33 -4.36 7.89
CA LYS A 65 -17.02 -2.94 7.84
C LYS A 65 -16.17 -2.66 6.61
N THR A 66 -16.44 -1.55 5.94
CA THR A 66 -15.64 -1.15 4.78
C THR A 66 -14.65 -0.09 5.23
N ILE A 67 -13.40 -0.27 4.86
CA ILE A 67 -12.36 0.69 5.19
C ILE A 67 -11.70 1.17 3.90
N THR A 68 -11.18 2.39 3.93
CA THR A 68 -10.47 2.97 2.80
C THR A 68 -8.98 2.92 3.11
N VAL A 69 -8.20 2.38 2.18
CA VAL A 69 -6.79 2.15 2.41
C VAL A 69 -5.99 2.75 1.27
N MET A 70 -4.85 3.33 1.61
CA MET A 70 -3.94 3.89 0.60
C MET A 70 -3.17 2.76 -0.06
N VAL A 71 -3.14 2.77 -1.39
CA VAL A 71 -2.48 1.70 -2.14
C VAL A 71 -0.98 1.68 -1.87
N HIS A 72 -0.33 2.85 -1.80
CA HIS A 72 1.12 2.86 -1.57
C HIS A 72 1.47 2.23 -0.22
N LYS A 73 0.59 2.36 0.75
CA LYS A 73 0.86 1.77 2.05
C LYS A 73 0.79 0.24 1.97
N LEU A 74 -0.17 -0.29 1.21
CA LEU A 74 -0.28 -1.73 1.05
C LEU A 74 0.96 -2.29 0.34
N VAL A 75 1.43 -1.63 -0.70
CA VAL A 75 2.59 -2.10 -1.43
C VAL A 75 3.84 -2.03 -0.55
N ALA A 76 3.99 -0.96 0.20
CA ALA A 76 5.17 -0.84 1.06
C ALA A 76 5.19 -1.90 2.15
N LEU A 77 4.04 -2.15 2.77
CA LEU A 77 3.99 -3.17 3.81
C LEU A 77 4.21 -4.57 3.26
N ALA A 78 3.78 -4.81 2.03
CA ALA A 78 3.86 -6.14 1.45
C ALA A 78 5.25 -6.44 0.86
N PHE A 79 5.89 -5.44 0.27
CA PHE A 79 7.08 -5.70 -0.55
C PHE A 79 8.35 -4.98 -0.09
N LEU A 80 8.25 -3.89 0.63
CA LEU A 80 9.45 -3.20 1.09
C LEU A 80 9.90 -3.76 2.43
N GLU A 81 11.18 -3.65 2.71
CA GLU A 81 11.67 -4.09 3.99
C GLU A 81 11.11 -3.19 5.06
N GLN A 82 10.99 -3.73 6.27
CA GLN A 82 10.46 -2.96 7.37
C GLN A 82 11.37 -1.77 7.67
N PRO A 83 10.79 -0.60 7.92
CA PRO A 83 11.64 0.56 8.22
C PRO A 83 12.26 0.41 9.60
N LEU A 84 13.42 1.04 9.78
CA LEU A 84 14.06 1.02 11.08
C LEU A 84 13.28 1.84 12.09
N ALA A 85 12.61 2.89 11.64
CA ALA A 85 11.81 3.72 12.51
C ALA A 85 10.36 3.36 12.35
N MET A 86 9.59 3.56 13.43
CA MET A 86 8.18 3.23 13.39
C MET A 86 7.43 4.12 12.40
N PRO A 87 6.49 3.58 11.64
CA PRO A 87 5.72 4.40 10.72
C PRO A 87 4.92 5.46 11.47
N GLY A 88 4.82 6.64 10.90
CA GLY A 88 4.07 7.72 11.51
C GLY A 88 4.29 9.02 10.80
N ARG A 89 3.79 10.09 11.38
CA ARG A 89 3.88 11.40 10.79
C ARG A 89 4.78 12.36 11.53
N THR A 90 5.28 11.93 12.70
CA THR A 90 6.09 12.83 13.50
C THR A 90 7.56 12.60 13.21
N LYS A 91 8.36 13.56 13.62
CA LYS A 91 9.80 13.47 13.48
C LYS A 91 10.30 12.19 14.10
N GLY A 92 11.21 11.53 13.44
CA GLY A 92 11.74 10.26 13.92
C GLY A 92 11.00 9.05 13.40
N CYS A 93 9.83 9.24 12.83
CA CYS A 93 9.08 8.13 12.26
C CYS A 93 9.40 7.97 10.79
N SER A 94 8.96 6.87 10.21
CA SER A 94 9.16 6.59 8.79
C SER A 94 7.90 6.86 8.02
N ARG A 95 8.04 7.31 6.80
CA ARG A 95 6.91 7.47 5.90
C ARG A 95 7.30 6.94 4.54
N ILE A 96 6.29 6.70 3.70
CA ILE A 96 6.51 6.16 2.37
C ILE A 96 6.62 7.31 1.39
N SER A 97 7.67 7.30 0.59
CA SER A 97 7.89 8.34 -0.41
C SER A 97 7.81 7.75 -1.80
N HIS A 98 7.31 8.55 -2.75
CA HIS A 98 7.27 8.16 -4.15
C HIS A 98 8.50 8.74 -4.82
N VAL A 99 9.32 7.87 -5.39
CA VAL A 99 10.63 8.27 -5.94
C VAL A 99 10.47 9.31 -7.05
N ASP A 100 9.49 9.13 -7.93
CA ASP A 100 9.27 10.06 -9.03
C ASP A 100 8.29 11.17 -8.67
N LEU A 101 7.88 11.24 -7.40
CA LEU A 101 6.93 12.23 -6.90
C LEU A 101 5.52 12.06 -7.47
N CYS A 102 5.26 10.98 -8.16
CA CYS A 102 3.92 10.70 -8.69
C CYS A 102 3.16 9.82 -7.70
N LYS A 103 2.23 10.41 -6.99
CA LYS A 103 1.53 9.73 -5.88
C LYS A 103 0.65 8.57 -6.31
N THR A 104 0.39 8.45 -7.61
CA THR A 104 -0.41 7.34 -8.10
C THR A 104 0.45 6.24 -8.73
N ASN A 105 1.77 6.42 -8.79
CA ASN A 105 2.65 5.39 -9.28
C ASN A 105 3.11 4.57 -8.09
N ASN A 106 2.36 3.53 -7.76
CA ASN A 106 2.58 2.75 -6.56
C ASN A 106 3.27 1.41 -6.81
N ALA A 107 4.03 1.31 -7.89
CA ALA A 107 4.87 0.15 -8.12
C ALA A 107 5.95 0.13 -7.05
N VAL A 108 6.34 -1.04 -6.62
CA VAL A 108 7.26 -1.17 -5.48
C VAL A 108 8.60 -0.49 -5.75
N ASP A 109 9.07 -0.49 -7.00
CA ASP A 109 10.35 0.12 -7.29
C ASP A 109 10.27 1.66 -7.28
N ASN A 110 9.08 2.22 -7.14
CA ASN A 110 8.91 3.66 -7.02
C ASN A 110 8.62 4.09 -5.59
N LEU A 111 8.66 3.17 -4.63
CA LEU A 111 8.35 3.47 -3.24
C LEU A 111 9.56 3.21 -2.38
N LYS A 112 9.70 4.01 -1.34
CA LYS A 112 10.75 3.75 -0.36
C LYS A 112 10.33 4.32 0.98
N TRP A 113 10.88 3.76 2.05
CA TRP A 113 10.67 4.30 3.37
C TRP A 113 11.64 5.44 3.58
N THR A 114 11.12 6.56 4.06
CA THR A 114 11.94 7.74 4.33
C THR A 114 11.69 8.15 5.77
N LYS A 115 12.76 8.38 6.50
CA LYS A 115 12.64 8.81 7.87
C LYS A 115 12.30 10.29 7.91
N ILE A 116 11.35 10.65 8.74
CA ILE A 116 10.99 12.05 8.91
C ILE A 116 11.98 12.64 9.89
N GLU A 117 12.78 13.61 9.42
CA GLU A 117 13.79 14.18 10.26
C GLU A 117 13.61 15.64 10.41
N GLU A 118 14.47 16.21 11.25
CA GLU A 118 14.49 17.60 11.40
C GLU A 118 15.17 18.20 10.27
N SER A 119 15.54 17.41 9.43
CA SER A 119 16.23 17.79 8.27
C SER A 119 15.53 18.78 7.45
N ILE A 120 14.38 19.06 7.81
CA ILE A 120 13.78 20.18 7.28
C ILE A 120 14.70 21.30 7.34
N ILE A 121 15.51 21.26 8.33
CA ILE A 121 16.49 22.23 8.50
C ILE A 121 17.39 22.32 7.34
N GLU A 122 17.72 21.20 6.79
CA GLU A 122 18.62 21.22 5.77
C GLU A 122 18.09 21.81 4.57
N GLN A 123 16.82 21.75 4.40
CA GLN A 123 16.28 22.29 3.25
C GLN A 123 16.42 23.73 3.21
N ASN A 124 16.59 24.29 4.34
CA ASN A 124 16.72 25.70 4.41
C ASN A 124 18.12 26.10 4.36
N GLY A 125 18.94 25.16 4.52
CA GLY A 125 20.33 25.50 4.59
C GLY A 125 20.92 25.43 3.33
#